data_f3f7aa82a06d715d1925f1ae7bbe02d0
#
_entry.id   f3f7aa82a06d715d1925f1ae7bbe02d0
#
_cell.length_a   1.000
_cell.length_b   1.000
_cell.length_c   1.000
_cell.angle_alpha   90.00
_cell.angle_beta   90.00
_cell.angle_gamma   90.00
#
_symmetry.space_group_name_H-M   'P 1'
#
loop_
_entity.id
_entity.type
_entity.pdbx_description
1 polymer ?
#
loop_
_entity_poly.entity_id
_entity_poly.type
_entity_poly.pdbx_seq_one_letter_code
_entity_poly.pdbx_strand_id
1 'polypeptide(L)'
;WLSGHFSPAQLADPAISGENADPDGDSLSNLLEYAFLTDPLAVNPGGASISTGFTDISGETYLTLTYPQRTPAGDLSYLPQIGEDLQGWDDGPTHLVETSNIDQGNGSAMITMRSAVPVSGRDRQFVRVKITLAAP
;
A
#
# COMPACT_ATOMS: atom_id res chain seq x y z
N TRP A 1 -12.73 12.84 -3.27
CA TRP A 1 -12.26 11.82 -4.21
C TRP A 1 -13.44 11.12 -4.90
N LEU A 2 -14.36 10.52 -4.19
CA LEU A 2 -15.51 9.79 -4.75
C LEU A 2 -16.28 10.63 -5.79
N SER A 3 -16.65 11.86 -5.45
CA SER A 3 -17.40 12.73 -6.37
C SER A 3 -16.57 13.22 -7.58
N GLY A 4 -15.27 13.04 -7.55
CA GLY A 4 -14.39 13.34 -8.68
C GLY A 4 -14.28 12.19 -9.69
N HIS A 5 -14.60 10.97 -9.26
CA HIS A 5 -14.53 9.76 -10.10
C HIS A 5 -15.89 9.21 -10.48
N PHE A 6 -16.88 9.30 -9.59
CA PHE A 6 -18.18 8.68 -9.77
C PHE A 6 -19.29 9.71 -10.06
N SER A 7 -20.18 9.38 -10.97
CA SER A 7 -21.40 10.14 -11.22
C SER A 7 -22.39 10.01 -10.03
N PRO A 8 -23.38 10.92 -9.90
CA PRO A 8 -24.38 10.81 -8.83
C PRO A 8 -25.13 9.47 -8.79
N ALA A 9 -25.36 8.86 -9.95
CA ALA A 9 -26.01 7.55 -10.03
C ALA A 9 -25.09 6.43 -9.50
N GLN A 10 -23.81 6.48 -9.82
CA GLN A 10 -22.81 5.53 -9.30
C GLN A 10 -22.58 5.70 -7.81
N LEU A 11 -22.59 6.94 -7.31
CA LEU A 11 -22.46 7.22 -5.87
C LEU A 11 -23.64 6.66 -5.05
N ALA A 12 -24.81 6.52 -5.66
CA ALA A 12 -25.97 5.92 -5.02
C ALA A 12 -25.93 4.38 -4.97
N ASP A 13 -24.97 3.76 -5.66
CA ASP A 13 -24.83 2.30 -5.73
C ASP A 13 -23.55 1.85 -4.97
N PRO A 14 -23.68 1.27 -3.77
CA PRO A 14 -22.52 0.79 -3.01
C PRO A 14 -21.75 -0.35 -3.69
N ALA A 15 -22.36 -1.05 -4.66
CA ALA A 15 -21.66 -2.07 -5.44
C ALA A 15 -20.68 -1.47 -6.46
N ILE A 16 -20.79 -0.17 -6.71
CA ILE A 16 -19.89 0.58 -7.60
C ILE A 16 -18.95 1.49 -6.78
N SER A 17 -19.51 2.31 -5.90
CA SER A 17 -18.75 3.34 -5.19
C SER A 17 -18.36 2.99 -3.75
N GLY A 18 -18.75 1.82 -3.26
CA GLY A 18 -18.36 1.35 -1.92
C GLY A 18 -16.86 1.12 -1.80
N GLU A 19 -16.31 1.25 -0.61
CA GLU A 19 -14.87 1.13 -0.36
C GLU A 19 -14.28 -0.23 -0.80
N ASN A 20 -15.06 -1.30 -0.72
CA ASN A 20 -14.64 -2.65 -1.10
C ASN A 20 -15.06 -3.04 -2.53
N ALA A 21 -15.71 -2.15 -3.26
CA ALA A 21 -16.08 -2.40 -4.65
C ALA A 21 -14.84 -2.28 -5.55
N ASP A 22 -14.86 -3.02 -6.65
CA ASP A 22 -13.83 -3.05 -7.69
C ASP A 22 -14.56 -2.94 -9.04
N PRO A 23 -14.97 -1.72 -9.45
CA PRO A 23 -15.84 -1.55 -10.61
C PRO A 23 -15.15 -1.76 -11.96
N ASP A 24 -13.85 -1.62 -12.06
CA ASP A 24 -13.09 -1.87 -13.30
C ASP A 24 -12.51 -3.29 -13.38
N GLY A 25 -12.51 -4.04 -12.26
CA GLY A 25 -12.12 -5.44 -12.23
C GLY A 25 -10.60 -5.68 -12.24
N ASP A 26 -9.80 -4.72 -11.80
CA ASP A 26 -8.34 -4.84 -11.81
C ASP A 26 -7.75 -5.45 -10.52
N SER A 27 -8.61 -5.85 -9.58
CA SER A 27 -8.30 -6.43 -8.27
C SER A 27 -7.86 -5.42 -7.21
N LEU A 28 -7.98 -4.13 -7.48
CA LEU A 28 -7.86 -3.07 -6.48
C LEU A 28 -9.26 -2.59 -6.10
N SER A 29 -9.57 -2.60 -4.81
CA SER A 29 -10.82 -1.98 -4.35
C SER A 29 -10.72 -0.46 -4.38
N ASN A 30 -11.86 0.23 -4.43
CA ASN A 30 -11.89 1.70 -4.39
C ASN A 30 -11.08 2.29 -3.22
N LEU A 31 -11.05 1.63 -2.06
CA LEU A 31 -10.22 2.06 -0.93
C LEU A 31 -8.73 1.99 -1.28
N LEU A 32 -8.29 0.91 -1.90
CA LEU A 32 -6.89 0.75 -2.30
C LEU A 32 -6.51 1.73 -3.40
N GLU A 33 -7.41 1.98 -4.34
CA GLU A 33 -7.19 2.96 -5.40
C GLU A 33 -7.13 4.39 -4.85
N TYR A 34 -8.02 4.71 -3.92
CA TYR A 34 -7.92 5.97 -3.19
C TYR A 34 -6.57 6.10 -2.47
N ALA A 35 -6.13 5.05 -1.78
CA ALA A 35 -4.88 5.06 -1.03
C ALA A 35 -3.66 5.18 -1.94
N PHE A 36 -3.66 4.50 -3.08
CA PHE A 36 -2.50 4.39 -3.97
C PHE A 36 -2.56 5.31 -5.20
N LEU A 37 -3.54 6.21 -5.27
CA LEU A 37 -3.70 7.23 -6.31
C LEU A 37 -3.90 6.63 -7.72
N THR A 38 -4.64 5.55 -7.82
CA THR A 38 -5.07 4.96 -9.09
C THR A 38 -6.52 5.39 -9.42
N ASP A 39 -7.03 5.01 -10.58
CA ASP A 39 -8.36 5.42 -11.08
C ASP A 39 -9.36 4.26 -10.95
N PRO A 40 -10.43 4.39 -10.14
CA PRO A 40 -11.37 3.30 -9.86
C PRO A 40 -12.24 2.86 -11.04
N LEU A 41 -12.15 3.55 -12.17
CA LEU A 41 -12.91 3.26 -13.38
C LEU A 41 -12.01 2.90 -14.57
N ALA A 42 -10.71 2.76 -14.35
CA ALA A 42 -9.75 2.48 -15.42
C ALA A 42 -8.73 1.44 -14.95
N VAL A 43 -8.83 0.23 -15.49
CA VAL A 43 -7.87 -0.86 -15.21
C VAL A 43 -6.43 -0.33 -15.22
N ASN A 44 -5.74 -0.50 -14.13
CA ASN A 44 -4.36 -0.05 -13.95
C ASN A 44 -3.39 -1.19 -14.32
N PRO A 45 -2.79 -1.17 -15.51
CA PRO A 45 -1.82 -2.19 -15.89
C PRO A 45 -0.61 -2.19 -14.94
N GLY A 46 -0.41 -3.28 -14.20
CA GLY A 46 0.62 -3.38 -13.18
C GLY A 46 0.15 -3.04 -11.76
N GLY A 47 -1.13 -2.71 -11.57
CA GLY A 47 -1.75 -2.44 -10.27
C GLY A 47 -1.24 -1.15 -9.62
N ALA A 48 -1.44 -1.03 -8.32
CA ALA A 48 -0.81 0.02 -7.53
C ALA A 48 0.72 -0.11 -7.61
N SER A 49 1.44 1.02 -7.60
CA SER A 49 2.92 1.04 -7.68
C SER A 49 3.58 0.50 -6.40
N ILE A 50 3.17 -0.70 -5.99
CA ILE A 50 3.74 -1.42 -4.85
C ILE A 50 4.75 -2.42 -5.39
N SER A 51 5.95 -2.43 -4.81
CA SER A 51 7.00 -3.36 -5.22
C SER A 51 7.76 -3.90 -4.02
N THR A 52 8.30 -5.09 -4.19
CA THR A 52 9.21 -5.71 -3.25
C THR A 52 10.57 -5.91 -3.91
N GLY A 53 11.62 -5.94 -3.11
CA GLY A 53 12.98 -6.12 -3.59
C GLY A 53 13.92 -6.43 -2.44
N PHE A 54 15.19 -6.23 -2.69
CA PHE A 54 16.24 -6.44 -1.69
C PHE A 54 17.22 -5.28 -1.70
N THR A 55 17.83 -5.04 -0.53
CA THR A 55 18.95 -4.10 -0.38
C THR A 55 20.06 -4.72 0.46
N ASP A 56 21.30 -4.43 0.12
CA ASP A 56 22.47 -4.91 0.86
C ASP A 56 23.00 -3.79 1.74
N ILE A 57 23.21 -4.09 3.00
CA ILE A 57 23.78 -3.16 3.99
C ILE A 57 24.84 -3.92 4.77
N SER A 58 26.10 -3.47 4.70
CA SER A 58 27.22 -4.06 5.44
C SER A 58 27.38 -5.57 5.23
N GLY A 59 27.13 -6.04 4.00
CA GLY A 59 27.27 -7.45 3.62
C GLY A 59 26.06 -8.33 3.95
N GLU A 60 24.99 -7.76 4.49
CA GLU A 60 23.75 -8.46 4.78
C GLU A 60 22.64 -7.97 3.85
N THR A 61 21.78 -8.89 3.41
CA THR A 61 20.65 -8.59 2.50
C THR A 61 19.34 -8.46 3.28
N TYR A 62 18.58 -7.43 2.98
CA TYR A 62 17.30 -7.12 3.63
C TYR A 62 16.17 -7.08 2.60
N LEU A 63 15.00 -7.60 2.97
CA LEU A 63 13.79 -7.48 2.16
C LEU A 63 13.28 -6.04 2.20
N THR A 64 12.88 -5.50 1.05
CA THR A 64 12.31 -4.15 0.93
C THR A 64 10.88 -4.19 0.41
N LEU A 65 10.09 -3.21 0.87
CA LEU A 65 8.74 -2.92 0.41
C LEU A 65 8.66 -1.44 0.05
N THR A 66 8.24 -1.14 -1.17
CA THR A 66 8.07 0.24 -1.66
C THR A 66 6.62 0.45 -2.07
N TYR A 67 6.01 1.55 -1.61
CA TYR A 67 4.62 1.87 -1.91
C TYR A 67 4.37 3.38 -1.92
N PRO A 68 3.40 3.86 -2.73
CA PRO A 68 2.97 5.25 -2.68
C PRO A 68 2.07 5.49 -1.46
N GLN A 69 2.20 6.65 -0.86
CA GLN A 69 1.39 7.11 0.27
C GLN A 69 0.91 8.52 0.00
N ARG A 70 -0.38 8.80 0.20
CA ARG A 70 -0.91 10.16 0.13
C ARG A 70 -0.24 11.07 1.14
N THR A 71 0.04 12.31 0.74
CA THR A 71 0.61 13.35 1.60
C THR A 71 -0.18 14.65 1.47
N PRO A 72 -0.92 15.06 2.52
CA PRO A 72 -1.12 14.34 3.78
C PRO A 72 -1.96 13.07 3.59
N ALA A 73 -1.78 12.09 4.48
CA ALA A 73 -2.54 10.84 4.45
C ALA A 73 -4.05 11.06 4.74
N GLY A 74 -4.38 12.16 5.43
CA GLY A 74 -5.77 12.53 5.72
C GLY A 74 -6.46 11.52 6.64
N ASP A 75 -7.46 10.88 6.10
CA ASP A 75 -8.28 9.86 6.76
C ASP A 75 -7.73 8.42 6.60
N LEU A 76 -6.59 8.27 5.93
CA LEU A 76 -5.96 6.96 5.71
C LEU A 76 -4.86 6.66 6.73
N SER A 77 -4.79 5.40 7.13
CA SER A 77 -3.65 4.83 7.85
C SER A 77 -2.96 3.78 6.97
N TYR A 78 -1.64 3.91 6.86
CA TYR A 78 -0.77 2.98 6.14
C TYR A 78 0.08 2.24 7.18
N LEU A 79 -0.11 0.94 7.30
CA LEU A 79 0.64 0.11 8.24
C LEU A 79 1.41 -0.97 7.47
N PRO A 80 2.70 -0.76 7.18
CA PRO A 80 3.54 -1.80 6.63
C PRO A 80 3.76 -2.91 7.66
N GLN A 81 3.68 -4.15 7.21
CA GLN A 81 3.78 -5.34 8.06
C GLN A 81 4.65 -6.40 7.38
N ILE A 82 5.30 -7.22 8.20
CA ILE A 82 6.14 -8.33 7.76
C ILE A 82 5.72 -9.60 8.52
N GLY A 83 5.85 -10.76 7.88
CA GLY A 83 5.57 -12.06 8.48
C GLY A 83 6.36 -13.17 7.83
N GLU A 84 6.39 -14.34 8.46
CA GLU A 84 7.04 -15.54 7.96
C GLU A 84 6.03 -16.57 7.43
N ASP A 85 4.76 -16.34 7.74
CA ASP A 85 3.66 -17.20 7.29
C ASP A 85 2.47 -16.39 6.83
N LEU A 86 1.68 -16.19 6.28
CA LEU A 86 0.54 -15.34 5.92
C LEU A 86 -0.54 -15.23 7.02
N GLN A 87 -0.26 -15.68 8.24
CA GLN A 87 -1.20 -15.68 9.37
C GLN A 87 -0.83 -14.68 10.45
N GLY A 88 0.46 -14.58 10.80
CA GLY A 88 0.99 -13.66 11.79
C GLY A 88 1.72 -12.49 11.12
N TRP A 89 1.40 -11.27 11.53
CA TRP A 89 1.97 -10.05 10.97
C TRP A 89 2.51 -9.15 12.06
N ASP A 90 3.78 -8.78 11.93
CA ASP A 90 4.48 -7.87 12.81
C ASP A 90 4.64 -6.50 12.17
N ASP A 91 4.62 -5.45 12.97
CA ASP A 91 4.81 -4.06 12.54
C ASP A 91 5.72 -3.29 13.50
N GLY A 92 5.92 -2.01 13.20
CA GLY A 92 6.74 -1.12 13.99
C GLY A 92 8.24 -1.22 13.69
N PRO A 93 9.03 -0.31 14.31
CA PRO A 93 10.44 -0.10 13.94
C PRO A 93 11.37 -1.24 14.37
N THR A 94 10.91 -2.16 15.22
CA THR A 94 11.66 -3.38 15.57
C THR A 94 11.57 -4.46 14.49
N HIS A 95 10.63 -4.33 13.55
CA HIS A 95 10.37 -5.28 12.47
C HIS A 95 10.62 -4.69 11.08
N LEU A 96 10.23 -3.44 10.87
CA LEU A 96 10.39 -2.71 9.60
C LEU A 96 10.96 -1.32 9.87
N VAL A 97 11.92 -0.90 9.05
CA VAL A 97 12.61 0.39 9.15
C VAL A 97 12.39 1.18 7.88
N GLU A 98 11.91 2.42 7.99
CA GLU A 98 11.82 3.33 6.84
C GLU A 98 13.22 3.72 6.38
N THR A 99 13.51 3.53 5.11
CA THR A 99 14.81 3.87 4.50
C THR A 99 14.70 5.01 3.50
N SER A 100 13.52 5.30 2.98
CA SER A 100 13.30 6.35 1.98
C SER A 100 11.88 6.88 2.08
N ASN A 101 11.75 8.19 1.89
CA ASN A 101 10.48 8.91 1.79
C ASN A 101 10.68 10.05 0.80
N ILE A 102 10.23 9.85 -0.44
CA ILE A 102 10.47 10.78 -1.55
C ILE A 102 9.16 11.38 -2.01
N ASP A 103 9.00 12.69 -1.82
CA ASP A 103 7.86 13.45 -2.33
C ASP A 103 7.81 13.34 -3.86
N GLN A 104 6.66 12.96 -4.40
CA GLN A 104 6.43 12.80 -5.83
C GLN A 104 5.91 14.08 -6.50
N GLY A 105 5.60 15.13 -5.74
CA GLY A 105 5.07 16.40 -6.24
C GLY A 105 3.62 16.37 -6.70
N ASN A 106 2.91 15.25 -6.50
CA ASN A 106 1.53 15.02 -6.93
C ASN A 106 0.56 14.76 -5.75
N GLY A 107 0.94 15.14 -4.54
CA GLY A 107 0.19 14.83 -3.33
C GLY A 107 0.43 13.42 -2.81
N SER A 108 1.54 12.81 -3.20
CA SER A 108 2.01 11.53 -2.66
C SER A 108 3.51 11.53 -2.40
N ALA A 109 3.94 10.59 -1.57
CA ALA A 109 5.35 10.25 -1.39
C ALA A 109 5.56 8.76 -1.66
N MET A 110 6.72 8.41 -2.18
CA MET A 110 7.14 7.02 -2.32
C MET A 110 7.90 6.60 -1.07
N ILE A 111 7.34 5.65 -0.34
CA ILE A 111 7.89 5.15 0.92
C ILE A 111 8.60 3.83 0.65
N THR A 112 9.81 3.67 1.17
CA THR A 112 10.52 2.39 1.17
C THR A 112 10.80 1.96 2.61
N MET A 113 10.37 0.74 2.93
CA MET A 113 10.65 0.05 4.20
C MET A 113 11.59 -1.12 3.93
N ARG A 114 12.46 -1.44 4.88
CA ARG A 114 13.22 -2.68 4.87
C ARG A 114 12.92 -3.52 6.10
N SER A 115 13.13 -4.82 6.02
CA SER A 115 13.12 -5.68 7.20
C SER A 115 14.20 -5.23 8.20
N ALA A 116 13.90 -5.26 9.49
CA ALA A 116 14.86 -4.90 10.54
C ALA A 116 15.98 -5.94 10.66
N VAL A 117 15.67 -7.19 10.31
CA VAL A 117 16.62 -8.31 10.32
C VAL A 117 16.93 -8.77 8.89
N PRO A 118 18.14 -9.27 8.61
CA PRO A 118 18.49 -9.75 7.27
C PRO A 118 17.71 -11.01 6.90
N VAL A 119 17.64 -11.29 5.59
CA VAL A 119 16.97 -12.48 5.06
C VAL A 119 17.73 -13.77 5.33
N SER A 120 18.99 -13.69 5.67
CA SER A 120 19.83 -14.85 6.01
C SER A 120 19.25 -15.63 7.18
N GLY A 121 19.20 -16.97 7.06
CA GLY A 121 18.66 -17.86 8.09
C GLY A 121 17.12 -17.90 8.15
N ARG A 122 16.43 -17.33 7.14
CA ARG A 122 14.97 -17.36 7.04
C ARG A 122 14.53 -18.07 5.78
N ASP A 123 13.58 -19.00 5.91
CA ASP A 123 13.08 -19.78 4.77
C ASP A 123 12.22 -18.94 3.85
N ARG A 124 11.46 -17.98 4.41
CA ARG A 124 10.58 -17.08 3.68
C ARG A 124 10.19 -15.87 4.52
N GLN A 125 9.90 -14.78 3.84
CA GLN A 125 9.34 -13.57 4.43
C GLN A 125 8.29 -13.01 3.49
N PHE A 126 7.22 -12.46 4.06
CA PHE A 126 6.14 -11.76 3.36
C PHE A 126 6.02 -10.35 3.89
N VAL A 127 5.75 -9.40 3.02
CA VAL A 127 5.48 -8.01 3.39
C VAL A 127 4.16 -7.56 2.78
N ARG A 128 3.47 -6.67 3.49
CA ARG A 128 2.26 -6.02 2.99
C ARG A 128 2.12 -4.61 3.55
N VAL A 129 1.27 -3.80 2.94
CA VAL A 129 0.76 -2.56 3.53
C VAL A 129 -0.70 -2.77 3.86
N LYS A 130 -1.06 -2.66 5.13
CA LYS A 130 -2.45 -2.64 5.57
C LYS A 130 -2.98 -1.22 5.48
N ILE A 131 -4.06 -1.04 4.72
CA ILE A 131 -4.74 0.25 4.59
C ILE A 131 -6.02 0.22 5.42
N THR A 132 -6.22 1.26 6.21
CA THR A 132 -7.47 1.47 6.93
C THR A 132 -7.94 2.91 6.75
N LEU A 133 -9.26 3.06 6.59
CA LEU A 133 -9.91 4.36 6.57
C LEU A 133 -10.33 4.71 8.00
N ALA A 134 -10.05 5.92 8.42
CA ALA A 134 -10.52 6.40 9.73
C ALA A 134 -12.05 6.47 9.71
N ALA A 135 -12.69 6.07 10.81
CA ALA A 135 -14.13 6.24 10.95
C ALA A 135 -14.48 7.74 10.91
N PRO A 136 -15.59 8.10 10.25
CA PRO A 136 -16.05 9.49 10.21
C PRO A 136 -16.44 10.04 11.58
#